data_25b33be16c4df1c39a3b512d50a2ea2e
#
_entry.id   25b33be16c4df1c39a3b512d50a2ea2e
#
_cell.length_a   1.000
_cell.length_b   1.000
_cell.length_c   1.000
_cell.angle_alpha   90.00
_cell.angle_beta   90.00
_cell.angle_gamma   90.00
#
_symmetry.space_group_name_H-M   'P 1'
#
loop_
_entity.id
_entity.type
_entity.pdbx_description
1 polymer ?
#
loop_
_entity_poly.entity_id
_entity_poly.type
_entity_poly.pdbx_seq_one_letter_code
_entity_poly.pdbx_strand_id
1 'polypeptide(L)'
;MSTVRLNTVSTVDAICAMLEDDIYSLHYPPGARISEKDLTNRYGVSRNTVREAIAFFLSNGLLEKVANKGVYVRSVTVEGVQEIFHLRELLEGEAIRMIMPSGPVPPELFRAAEDVCKIDPAADWKASINADMAFHKLLVQCSKSERLVRLYESILAEVKLCVYQSYEFIVLKYVPVRTENAAQHMSILRAMQAGDLGLALKQLSIHIDSAVNRYVDGCRMKEFSEGT
;
A
#
# COMPACT_ATOMS: atom_id res chain seq x y z
N MET A 1 1.59 -39.19 -16.98
CA MET A 1 1.02 -38.98 -15.63
C MET A 1 1.06 -37.49 -15.32
N SER A 2 -0.08 -36.84 -15.38
CA SER A 2 -0.19 -35.38 -15.14
C SER A 2 -0.30 -35.14 -13.63
N THR A 3 0.74 -34.56 -13.05
CA THR A 3 0.74 -34.18 -11.62
C THR A 3 -0.11 -32.93 -11.47
N VAL A 4 -1.32 -33.09 -10.91
CA VAL A 4 -2.15 -31.96 -10.48
C VAL A 4 -1.44 -31.29 -9.29
N ARG A 5 -0.87 -30.10 -9.48
CA ARG A 5 -0.42 -29.25 -8.37
C ARG A 5 -1.67 -28.71 -7.68
N LEU A 6 -1.97 -29.23 -6.51
CA LEU A 6 -2.91 -28.59 -5.61
C LEU A 6 -2.32 -27.25 -5.18
N ASN A 7 -2.98 -26.14 -5.51
CA ASN A 7 -2.68 -24.81 -4.95
C ASN A 7 -3.16 -24.79 -3.49
N THR A 8 -2.47 -25.50 -2.62
CA THR A 8 -2.64 -25.33 -1.17
C THR A 8 -1.88 -24.07 -0.79
N VAL A 9 -2.60 -23.03 -0.35
CA VAL A 9 -2.00 -21.88 0.35
C VAL A 9 -1.10 -22.43 1.45
N SER A 10 0.17 -22.05 1.46
CA SER A 10 1.07 -22.55 2.49
C SER A 10 0.62 -22.00 3.85
N THR A 11 0.88 -22.75 4.93
CA THR A 11 0.56 -22.26 6.27
C THR A 11 1.26 -20.93 6.56
N VAL A 12 2.45 -20.72 6.00
CA VAL A 12 3.19 -19.45 6.11
C VAL A 12 2.43 -18.31 5.42
N ASP A 13 1.95 -18.54 4.19
CA ASP A 13 1.18 -17.52 3.46
C ASP A 13 -0.11 -17.14 4.18
N ALA A 14 -0.80 -18.13 4.77
CA ALA A 14 -2.01 -17.88 5.56
C ALA A 14 -1.69 -17.02 6.80
N ILE A 15 -0.59 -17.31 7.50
CA ILE A 15 -0.16 -16.52 8.66
C ILE A 15 0.30 -15.13 8.24
N CYS A 16 1.00 -14.98 7.11
CA CYS A 16 1.35 -13.68 6.56
C CYS A 16 0.10 -12.85 6.30
N ALA A 17 -0.93 -13.41 5.67
CA ALA A 17 -2.18 -12.70 5.41
C ALA A 17 -2.89 -12.27 6.71
N MET A 18 -2.93 -13.14 7.73
CA MET A 18 -3.55 -12.84 9.03
C MET A 18 -2.77 -11.75 9.79
N LEU A 19 -1.43 -11.85 9.83
CA LEU A 19 -0.59 -10.85 10.51
C LEU A 19 -0.62 -9.51 9.77
N GLU A 20 -0.65 -9.53 8.45
CA GLU A 20 -0.81 -8.32 7.64
C GLU A 20 -2.14 -7.62 7.96
N ASP A 21 -3.25 -8.38 8.03
CA ASP A 21 -4.54 -7.80 8.41
C ASP A 21 -4.55 -7.28 9.85
N ASP A 22 -3.93 -7.99 10.79
CA ASP A 22 -3.81 -7.54 12.18
C ASP A 22 -2.99 -6.23 12.29
N ILE A 23 -1.96 -6.02 11.46
CA ILE A 23 -1.17 -4.79 11.43
C ILE A 23 -2.00 -3.66 10.79
N TYR A 24 -2.61 -3.91 9.64
CA TYR A 24 -3.39 -2.88 8.95
C TYR A 24 -4.72 -2.55 9.64
N SER A 25 -5.25 -3.44 10.46
CA SER A 25 -6.39 -3.15 11.34
C SER A 25 -5.99 -2.55 12.68
N LEU A 26 -4.69 -2.24 12.87
CA LEU A 26 -4.13 -1.65 14.09
C LEU A 26 -4.31 -2.52 15.35
N HIS A 27 -4.57 -3.82 15.16
CA HIS A 27 -4.46 -4.76 16.28
C HIS A 27 -3.01 -4.77 16.81
N TYR A 28 -2.03 -4.64 15.90
CA TYR A 28 -0.65 -4.27 16.19
C TYR A 28 -0.37 -2.88 15.62
N PRO A 29 -0.55 -1.81 16.40
CA PRO A 29 -0.30 -0.45 15.92
C PRO A 29 1.19 -0.20 15.64
N PRO A 30 1.53 0.88 14.90
CA PRO A 30 2.92 1.30 14.70
C PRO A 30 3.68 1.39 16.01
N GLY A 31 4.90 0.85 16.04
CA GLY A 31 5.73 0.74 17.23
C GLY A 31 5.32 -0.38 18.20
N ALA A 32 4.27 -1.14 17.92
CA ALA A 32 3.90 -2.28 18.74
C ALA A 32 4.97 -3.39 18.63
N ARG A 33 5.29 -3.99 19.77
CA ARG A 33 6.22 -5.12 19.82
C ARG A 33 5.55 -6.39 19.31
N ILE A 34 6.20 -7.08 18.40
CA ILE A 34 5.79 -8.39 17.89
C ILE A 34 6.50 -9.50 18.66
N SER A 35 5.71 -10.38 19.29
CA SER A 35 6.21 -11.50 20.09
C SER A 35 5.95 -12.82 19.37
N GLU A 36 7.01 -13.61 19.12
CA GLU A 36 6.87 -14.96 18.54
C GLU A 36 5.89 -15.83 19.36
N LYS A 37 5.95 -15.72 20.70
CA LYS A 37 5.09 -16.48 21.62
C LYS A 37 3.61 -16.10 21.43
N ASP A 38 3.34 -14.79 21.33
CA ASP A 38 1.96 -14.31 21.22
C ASP A 38 1.36 -14.68 19.86
N LEU A 39 2.12 -14.54 18.77
CA LEU A 39 1.70 -14.98 17.44
C LEU A 39 1.48 -16.49 17.36
N THR A 40 2.38 -17.30 17.98
CA THR A 40 2.22 -18.76 18.06
C THR A 40 0.91 -19.13 18.76
N ASN A 41 0.60 -18.49 19.89
CA ASN A 41 -0.62 -18.71 20.64
C ASN A 41 -1.87 -18.22 19.88
N ARG A 42 -1.78 -17.03 19.26
CA ARG A 42 -2.90 -16.40 18.55
C ARG A 42 -3.33 -17.19 17.31
N TYR A 43 -2.36 -17.64 16.52
CA TYR A 43 -2.62 -18.31 15.24
C TYR A 43 -2.60 -19.84 15.35
N GLY A 44 -2.21 -20.41 16.47
CA GLY A 44 -2.20 -21.86 16.68
C GLY A 44 -1.18 -22.61 15.82
N VAL A 45 -0.05 -21.99 15.48
CA VAL A 45 0.95 -22.55 14.56
C VAL A 45 2.32 -22.73 15.24
N SER A 46 3.26 -23.41 14.54
CA SER A 46 4.59 -23.63 15.06
C SER A 46 5.42 -22.34 15.15
N ARG A 47 6.40 -22.31 16.07
CA ARG A 47 7.34 -21.18 16.16
C ARG A 47 8.12 -20.96 14.87
N ASN A 48 8.45 -22.03 14.14
CA ASN A 48 9.16 -21.90 12.86
C ASN A 48 8.31 -21.16 11.82
N THR A 49 7.03 -21.51 11.70
CA THR A 49 6.08 -20.82 10.80
C THR A 49 5.97 -19.33 11.13
N VAL A 50 5.89 -19.00 12.43
CA VAL A 50 5.87 -17.59 12.88
C VAL A 50 7.17 -16.87 12.53
N ARG A 51 8.32 -17.50 12.72
CA ARG A 51 9.62 -16.90 12.36
C ARG A 51 9.76 -16.63 10.87
N GLU A 52 9.28 -17.55 10.02
CA GLU A 52 9.27 -17.35 8.58
C GLU A 52 8.39 -16.15 8.20
N ALA A 53 7.18 -16.01 8.76
CA ALA A 53 6.32 -14.86 8.57
C ALA A 53 6.97 -13.55 9.07
N ILE A 54 7.58 -13.55 10.24
CA ILE A 54 8.32 -12.39 10.77
C ILE A 54 9.48 -12.01 9.82
N ALA A 55 10.26 -13.01 9.35
CA ALA A 55 11.38 -12.76 8.42
C ALA A 55 10.88 -12.16 7.10
N PHE A 56 9.75 -12.63 6.58
CA PHE A 56 9.10 -12.04 5.42
C PHE A 56 8.77 -10.56 5.63
N PHE A 57 8.12 -10.21 6.76
CA PHE A 57 7.75 -8.82 7.05
C PHE A 57 8.94 -7.92 7.42
N LEU A 58 10.02 -8.46 7.96
CA LEU A 58 11.28 -7.72 8.09
C LEU A 58 11.92 -7.41 6.73
N SER A 59 11.81 -8.32 5.76
CA SER A 59 12.39 -8.13 4.43
C SER A 59 11.61 -7.13 3.55
N ASN A 60 10.30 -6.98 3.78
CA ASN A 60 9.46 -6.04 3.03
C ASN A 60 9.17 -4.73 3.79
N GLY A 61 9.82 -4.52 4.94
CA GLY A 61 9.76 -3.25 5.66
C GLY A 61 8.52 -3.02 6.52
N LEU A 62 7.58 -3.97 6.63
CA LEU A 62 6.42 -3.84 7.51
C LEU A 62 6.77 -3.98 8.99
N LEU A 63 7.78 -4.81 9.28
CA LEU A 63 8.38 -4.95 10.60
C LEU A 63 9.82 -4.42 10.60
N GLU A 64 10.29 -4.02 11.76
CA GLU A 64 11.69 -3.61 11.99
C GLU A 64 12.28 -4.32 13.20
N LYS A 65 13.57 -4.59 13.13
CA LYS A 65 14.32 -5.20 14.24
C LYS A 65 15.09 -4.12 14.98
N VAL A 66 14.73 -3.90 16.24
CA VAL A 66 15.46 -2.98 17.13
C VAL A 66 16.50 -3.79 17.93
N ALA A 67 17.77 -3.35 17.84
CA ALA A 67 18.87 -4.03 18.51
C ALA A 67 18.60 -4.23 20.01
N ASN A 68 18.76 -5.48 20.49
CA ASN A 68 18.54 -5.89 21.89
C ASN A 68 17.11 -5.68 22.45
N LYS A 69 16.15 -5.24 21.62
CA LYS A 69 14.77 -4.98 22.08
C LYS A 69 13.74 -5.92 21.42
N GLY A 70 14.01 -6.41 20.22
CA GLY A 70 13.14 -7.36 19.53
C GLY A 70 12.62 -6.84 18.17
N VAL A 71 11.45 -7.35 17.76
CA VAL A 71 10.80 -6.99 16.50
C VAL A 71 9.59 -6.10 16.81
N TYR A 72 9.37 -5.10 15.98
CA TYR A 72 8.32 -4.10 16.14
C TYR A 72 7.63 -3.85 14.81
N VAL A 73 6.37 -3.44 14.84
CA VAL A 73 5.70 -2.85 13.69
C VAL A 73 6.41 -1.54 13.37
N ARG A 74 6.78 -1.34 12.10
CA ARG A 74 7.47 -0.12 11.69
C ARG A 74 6.61 1.11 11.99
N SER A 75 7.22 2.10 12.62
CA SER A 75 6.64 3.45 12.76
C SER A 75 7.14 4.30 11.61
N VAL A 76 6.23 4.98 10.94
CA VAL A 76 6.57 5.84 9.81
C VAL A 76 6.54 7.30 10.28
N THR A 77 7.63 8.04 10.03
CA THR A 77 7.69 9.48 10.28
C THR A 77 7.18 10.27 9.08
N VAL A 78 6.92 11.56 9.25
CA VAL A 78 6.53 12.45 8.13
C VAL A 78 7.58 12.42 7.02
N GLU A 79 8.85 12.49 7.39
CA GLU A 79 9.97 12.42 6.44
C GLU A 79 10.02 11.08 5.72
N GLY A 80 9.81 9.98 6.45
CA GLY A 80 9.76 8.63 5.88
C GLY A 80 8.60 8.45 4.89
N VAL A 81 7.44 9.06 5.18
CA VAL A 81 6.31 9.09 4.23
C VAL A 81 6.68 9.87 2.97
N GLN A 82 7.27 11.06 3.12
CA GLN A 82 7.69 11.86 1.96
C GLN A 82 8.69 11.10 1.09
N GLU A 83 9.65 10.41 1.69
CA GLU A 83 10.64 9.61 0.97
C GLU A 83 10.00 8.44 0.22
N ILE A 84 9.18 7.63 0.88
CA ILE A 84 8.58 6.44 0.25
C ILE A 84 7.58 6.81 -0.86
N PHE A 85 6.81 7.90 -0.68
CA PHE A 85 5.90 8.37 -1.70
C PHE A 85 6.62 9.03 -2.87
N HIS A 86 7.76 9.68 -2.65
CA HIS A 86 8.63 10.15 -3.73
C HIS A 86 9.16 8.98 -4.58
N LEU A 87 9.61 7.89 -3.93
CA LEU A 87 10.01 6.67 -4.65
C LEU A 87 8.83 6.08 -5.44
N ARG A 88 7.64 6.05 -4.86
CA ARG A 88 6.40 5.63 -5.52
C ARG A 88 6.15 6.46 -6.79
N GLU A 89 6.22 7.79 -6.69
CA GLU A 89 6.04 8.71 -7.83
C GLU A 89 7.06 8.45 -8.94
N LEU A 90 8.33 8.25 -8.60
CA LEU A 90 9.39 7.94 -9.56
C LEU A 90 9.10 6.64 -10.31
N LEU A 91 8.76 5.57 -9.60
CA LEU A 91 8.51 4.25 -10.20
C LEU A 91 7.24 4.21 -11.05
N GLU A 92 6.16 4.81 -10.56
CA GLU A 92 4.90 4.90 -11.32
C GLU A 92 5.04 5.85 -12.52
N GLY A 93 5.74 6.97 -12.37
CA GLY A 93 6.05 7.88 -13.47
C GLY A 93 6.88 7.22 -14.57
N GLU A 94 7.84 6.36 -14.20
CA GLU A 94 8.60 5.57 -15.16
C GLU A 94 7.71 4.54 -15.88
N ALA A 95 6.79 3.89 -15.15
CA ALA A 95 5.82 3.00 -15.77
C ALA A 95 4.97 3.73 -16.83
N ILE A 96 4.49 4.93 -16.55
CA ILE A 96 3.75 5.75 -17.53
C ILE A 96 4.63 6.05 -18.76
N ARG A 97 5.90 6.42 -18.58
CA ARG A 97 6.85 6.66 -19.68
C ARG A 97 7.07 5.44 -20.56
N MET A 98 7.03 4.23 -19.98
CA MET A 98 7.18 2.97 -20.70
C MET A 98 5.90 2.54 -21.41
N ILE A 99 4.73 2.78 -20.82
CA ILE A 99 3.43 2.38 -21.38
C ILE A 99 3.08 3.23 -22.62
N MET A 100 3.16 4.55 -22.51
CA MET A 100 2.64 5.46 -23.53
C MET A 100 3.26 5.27 -24.94
N PRO A 101 4.58 5.05 -25.11
CA PRO A 101 5.14 4.78 -26.42
C PRO A 101 4.81 3.38 -26.97
N SER A 102 4.36 2.46 -26.11
CA SER A 102 4.13 1.06 -26.48
C SER A 102 2.78 0.79 -27.14
N GLY A 103 1.90 1.78 -27.17
CA GLY A 103 0.56 1.67 -27.76
C GLY A 103 -0.55 2.29 -26.94
N PRO A 104 -1.81 1.89 -27.15
CA PRO A 104 -2.95 2.42 -26.40
C PRO A 104 -2.83 2.03 -24.92
N VAL A 105 -3.38 2.90 -24.05
CA VAL A 105 -3.47 2.63 -22.62
C VAL A 105 -4.24 1.32 -22.38
N PRO A 106 -3.67 0.37 -21.61
CA PRO A 106 -4.31 -0.91 -21.35
C PRO A 106 -5.72 -0.75 -20.74
N PRO A 107 -6.77 -1.38 -21.32
CA PRO A 107 -8.15 -1.21 -20.87
C PRO A 107 -8.39 -1.72 -19.43
N GLU A 108 -7.56 -2.64 -18.95
CA GLU A 108 -7.59 -3.12 -17.56
C GLU A 108 -7.31 -2.01 -16.54
N LEU A 109 -6.51 -0.98 -16.89
CA LEU A 109 -6.27 0.17 -16.03
C LEU A 109 -7.53 1.01 -15.84
N PHE A 110 -8.33 1.20 -16.89
CA PHE A 110 -9.61 1.90 -16.76
C PHE A 110 -10.58 1.14 -15.87
N ARG A 111 -10.66 -0.19 -16.02
CA ARG A 111 -11.49 -1.04 -15.15
C ARG A 111 -11.05 -0.95 -13.70
N ALA A 112 -9.75 -1.01 -13.42
CA ALA A 112 -9.23 -0.88 -12.06
C ALA A 112 -9.56 0.50 -11.45
N ALA A 113 -9.43 1.59 -12.22
CA ALA A 113 -9.81 2.92 -11.77
C ALA A 113 -11.34 3.04 -11.52
N GLU A 114 -12.17 2.43 -12.35
CA GLU A 114 -13.62 2.34 -12.14
C GLU A 114 -13.98 1.55 -10.88
N ASP A 115 -13.25 0.47 -10.60
CA ASP A 115 -13.48 -0.35 -9.40
C ASP A 115 -13.18 0.43 -8.12
N VAL A 116 -12.16 1.29 -8.11
CA VAL A 116 -11.92 2.25 -7.02
C VAL A 116 -13.12 3.18 -6.83
N CYS A 117 -13.73 3.66 -7.94
CA CYS A 117 -14.90 4.56 -7.88
C CYS A 117 -16.16 3.90 -7.28
N LYS A 118 -16.31 2.59 -7.46
CA LYS A 118 -17.51 1.84 -7.01
C LYS A 118 -17.55 1.61 -5.51
N ILE A 119 -16.39 1.59 -4.85
CA ILE A 119 -16.29 1.32 -3.43
C ILE A 119 -16.56 2.59 -2.65
N ASP A 120 -17.54 2.54 -1.75
CA ASP A 120 -17.76 3.61 -0.78
C ASP A 120 -16.78 3.48 0.40
N PRO A 121 -15.77 4.37 0.52
CA PRO A 121 -14.81 4.29 1.61
C PRO A 121 -15.43 4.43 3.01
N ALA A 122 -16.63 5.01 3.14
CA ALA A 122 -17.30 5.07 4.44
C ALA A 122 -17.96 3.75 4.82
N ALA A 123 -18.32 2.93 3.82
CA ALA A 123 -18.86 1.60 4.04
C ALA A 123 -17.76 0.56 4.23
N ASP A 124 -16.72 0.61 3.39
CA ASP A 124 -15.57 -0.30 3.46
C ASP A 124 -14.27 0.41 3.06
N TRP A 125 -13.65 1.07 4.00
CA TRP A 125 -12.41 1.81 3.79
C TRP A 125 -11.21 0.88 3.46
N LYS A 126 -11.19 -0.34 4.01
CA LYS A 126 -10.13 -1.32 3.70
C LYS A 126 -10.22 -1.78 2.24
N ALA A 127 -11.42 -2.10 1.76
CA ALA A 127 -11.62 -2.44 0.36
C ALA A 127 -11.23 -1.27 -0.55
N SER A 128 -11.55 -0.03 -0.17
CA SER A 128 -11.17 1.18 -0.91
C SER A 128 -9.65 1.32 -1.04
N ILE A 129 -8.90 1.17 0.06
CA ILE A 129 -7.42 1.21 0.03
C ILE A 129 -6.86 0.07 -0.81
N ASN A 130 -7.39 -1.14 -0.66
CA ASN A 130 -6.89 -2.29 -1.42
C ASN A 130 -7.13 -2.12 -2.93
N ALA A 131 -8.26 -1.56 -3.35
CA ALA A 131 -8.54 -1.25 -4.75
C ALA A 131 -7.61 -0.17 -5.29
N ASP A 132 -7.36 0.89 -4.51
CA ASP A 132 -6.39 1.95 -4.83
C ASP A 132 -4.98 1.36 -5.05
N MET A 133 -4.49 0.58 -4.09
CA MET A 133 -3.19 -0.08 -4.20
C MET A 133 -3.10 -1.05 -5.38
N ALA A 134 -4.21 -1.76 -5.68
CA ALA A 134 -4.28 -2.66 -6.82
C ALA A 134 -4.17 -1.91 -8.16
N PHE A 135 -4.81 -0.74 -8.29
CA PHE A 135 -4.68 0.13 -9.46
C PHE A 135 -3.22 0.54 -9.69
N HIS A 136 -2.54 1.03 -8.67
CA HIS A 136 -1.15 1.47 -8.78
C HIS A 136 -0.18 0.32 -9.09
N LYS A 137 -0.36 -0.82 -8.45
CA LYS A 137 0.41 -2.03 -8.77
C LYS A 137 0.19 -2.45 -10.23
N LEU A 138 -1.05 -2.45 -10.71
CA LEU A 138 -1.39 -2.78 -12.09
C LEU A 138 -0.76 -1.78 -13.08
N LEU A 139 -0.76 -0.48 -12.75
CA LEU A 139 -0.10 0.55 -13.56
C LEU A 139 1.37 0.20 -13.79
N VAL A 140 2.09 -0.16 -12.72
CA VAL A 140 3.51 -0.54 -12.83
C VAL A 140 3.67 -1.87 -13.60
N GLN A 141 2.81 -2.85 -13.40
CA GLN A 141 2.82 -4.12 -14.12
C GLN A 141 2.60 -3.95 -15.64
N CYS A 142 1.76 -2.99 -16.04
CA CYS A 142 1.52 -2.64 -17.44
C CYS A 142 2.76 -2.09 -18.17
N SER A 143 3.80 -1.66 -17.45
CA SER A 143 5.10 -1.32 -18.04
C SER A 143 5.83 -2.52 -18.64
N LYS A 144 5.44 -3.75 -18.27
CA LYS A 144 6.09 -5.02 -18.65
C LYS A 144 7.57 -5.11 -18.26
N SER A 145 8.06 -4.22 -17.40
CA SER A 145 9.42 -4.25 -16.86
C SER A 145 9.46 -5.03 -15.56
N GLU A 146 9.95 -6.27 -15.61
CA GLU A 146 10.09 -7.11 -14.41
C GLU A 146 10.93 -6.46 -13.31
N ARG A 147 11.94 -5.66 -13.69
CA ARG A 147 12.79 -4.95 -12.70
C ARG A 147 12.03 -3.84 -12.01
N LEU A 148 11.27 -3.05 -12.78
CA LEU A 148 10.44 -1.97 -12.23
C LEU A 148 9.36 -2.53 -11.28
N VAL A 149 8.71 -3.63 -11.69
CA VAL A 149 7.72 -4.33 -10.85
C VAL A 149 8.34 -4.79 -9.53
N ARG A 150 9.52 -5.45 -9.57
CA ARG A 150 10.20 -5.91 -8.33
C ARG A 150 10.59 -4.74 -7.40
N LEU A 151 11.08 -3.63 -7.97
CA LEU A 151 11.39 -2.43 -7.18
C LEU A 151 10.13 -1.86 -6.54
N TYR A 152 9.03 -1.76 -7.29
CA TYR A 152 7.76 -1.27 -6.76
C TYR A 152 7.21 -2.19 -5.66
N GLU A 153 7.25 -3.50 -5.86
CA GLU A 153 6.82 -4.47 -4.85
C GLU A 153 7.64 -4.41 -3.56
N SER A 154 8.92 -4.02 -3.63
CA SER A 154 9.76 -3.88 -2.43
C SER A 154 9.35 -2.71 -1.52
N ILE A 155 8.66 -1.70 -2.06
CA ILE A 155 8.18 -0.55 -1.28
C ILE A 155 6.68 -0.64 -0.95
N LEU A 156 5.95 -1.55 -1.59
CA LEU A 156 4.48 -1.58 -1.54
C LEU A 156 3.93 -1.77 -0.14
N ALA A 157 4.58 -2.59 0.69
CA ALA A 157 4.16 -2.83 2.06
C ALA A 157 4.26 -1.57 2.93
N GLU A 158 5.32 -0.78 2.76
CA GLU A 158 5.51 0.49 3.47
C GLU A 158 4.53 1.56 2.98
N VAL A 159 4.33 1.67 1.66
CA VAL A 159 3.31 2.58 1.08
C VAL A 159 1.92 2.25 1.63
N LYS A 160 1.56 0.97 1.64
CA LYS A 160 0.28 0.51 2.17
C LYS A 160 0.14 0.85 3.65
N LEU A 161 1.19 0.61 4.45
CA LEU A 161 1.20 0.97 5.87
C LEU A 161 0.92 2.47 6.08
N CYS A 162 1.59 3.35 5.33
CA CYS A 162 1.37 4.80 5.39
C CYS A 162 -0.08 5.17 5.07
N VAL A 163 -0.66 4.57 4.01
CA VAL A 163 -2.05 4.83 3.62
C VAL A 163 -3.02 4.36 4.69
N TYR A 164 -2.82 3.19 5.28
CA TYR A 164 -3.67 2.69 6.37
C TYR A 164 -3.60 3.57 7.60
N GLN A 165 -2.40 4.00 7.99
CA GLN A 165 -2.23 4.90 9.13
C GLN A 165 -2.90 6.26 8.92
N SER A 166 -2.79 6.85 7.71
CA SER A 166 -3.45 8.11 7.40
C SER A 166 -4.97 7.98 7.42
N TYR A 167 -5.49 6.85 6.99
CA TYR A 167 -6.94 6.63 6.94
C TYR A 167 -7.59 6.56 8.32
N GLU A 168 -6.93 5.99 9.31
CA GLU A 168 -7.41 5.96 10.70
C GLU A 168 -7.68 7.39 11.22
N PHE A 169 -6.76 8.32 10.95
CA PHE A 169 -6.92 9.71 11.37
C PHE A 169 -8.02 10.44 10.61
N ILE A 170 -8.21 10.12 9.32
CA ILE A 170 -9.15 10.81 8.44
C ILE A 170 -10.58 10.31 8.64
N VAL A 171 -10.79 8.98 8.71
CA VAL A 171 -12.14 8.39 8.83
C VAL A 171 -12.75 8.64 10.22
N LEU A 172 -11.93 8.67 11.27
CA LEU A 172 -12.43 8.89 12.63
C LEU A 172 -12.81 10.35 12.90
N LYS A 173 -12.37 11.34 12.13
CA LYS A 173 -12.58 12.75 12.43
C LYS A 173 -13.08 13.65 11.29
N TYR A 174 -12.82 13.36 10.00
CA TYR A 174 -13.21 14.26 8.88
C TYR A 174 -13.48 13.51 7.58
N VAL A 175 -14.68 13.63 7.05
CA VAL A 175 -15.05 13.22 5.69
C VAL A 175 -15.30 14.50 4.89
N PRO A 176 -14.67 14.76 3.75
CA PRO A 176 -15.02 14.16 2.44
C PRO A 176 -13.84 13.89 1.49
N VAL A 177 -13.07 12.84 1.73
CA VAL A 177 -11.92 12.46 0.86
C VAL A 177 -12.39 11.62 -0.35
N ARG A 178 -13.68 11.43 -0.53
CA ARG A 178 -14.30 10.28 -1.20
C ARG A 178 -14.30 10.27 -2.72
N THR A 179 -14.29 11.42 -3.36
CA THR A 179 -14.46 11.51 -4.82
C THR A 179 -13.19 11.91 -5.55
N GLU A 180 -12.25 12.54 -4.85
CA GLU A 180 -11.04 13.08 -5.47
C GLU A 180 -10.07 12.01 -5.95
N ASN A 181 -9.77 10.98 -5.12
CA ASN A 181 -8.80 9.93 -5.47
C ASN A 181 -9.21 9.17 -6.74
N ALA A 182 -10.44 8.70 -6.80
CA ALA A 182 -10.94 7.96 -7.94
C ALA A 182 -10.98 8.83 -9.22
N ALA A 183 -11.36 10.10 -9.08
CA ALA A 183 -11.32 11.07 -10.19
C ALA A 183 -9.88 11.35 -10.66
N GLN A 184 -8.91 11.35 -9.74
CA GLN A 184 -7.50 11.56 -10.06
C GLN A 184 -6.92 10.39 -10.87
N HIS A 185 -7.23 9.13 -10.55
CA HIS A 185 -6.83 7.97 -11.37
C HIS A 185 -7.34 8.09 -12.81
N MET A 186 -8.61 8.43 -12.98
CA MET A 186 -9.18 8.66 -14.32
C MET A 186 -8.51 9.82 -15.06
N SER A 187 -8.09 10.86 -14.33
CA SER A 187 -7.38 12.01 -14.93
C SER A 187 -5.99 11.62 -15.44
N ILE A 188 -5.26 10.77 -14.71
CA ILE A 188 -3.99 10.20 -15.17
C ILE A 188 -4.21 9.41 -16.47
N LEU A 189 -5.17 8.49 -16.48
CA LEU A 189 -5.43 7.62 -17.64
C LEU A 189 -5.92 8.40 -18.86
N ARG A 190 -6.75 9.43 -18.69
CA ARG A 190 -7.19 10.32 -19.78
C ARG A 190 -6.03 11.09 -20.39
N ALA A 191 -5.11 11.60 -19.57
CA ALA A 191 -3.91 12.28 -20.06
C ALA A 191 -3.00 11.33 -20.85
N MET A 192 -2.81 10.09 -20.35
CA MET A 192 -2.09 9.04 -21.05
C MET A 192 -2.77 8.70 -22.41
N GLN A 193 -4.09 8.56 -22.42
CA GLN A 193 -4.87 8.26 -23.63
C GLN A 193 -4.80 9.40 -24.66
N ALA A 194 -4.72 10.65 -24.20
CA ALA A 194 -4.54 11.83 -25.06
C ALA A 194 -3.11 11.97 -25.61
N GLY A 195 -2.16 11.12 -25.17
CA GLY A 195 -0.75 11.19 -25.56
C GLY A 195 0.02 12.31 -24.86
N ASP A 196 -0.55 12.95 -23.85
CA ASP A 196 0.09 14.04 -23.10
C ASP A 196 0.84 13.50 -21.87
N LEU A 197 2.12 13.13 -22.09
CA LEU A 197 3.00 12.62 -21.04
C LEU A 197 3.19 13.66 -19.92
N GLY A 198 3.33 14.94 -20.26
CA GLY A 198 3.55 16.00 -19.27
C GLY A 198 2.35 16.13 -18.34
N LEU A 199 1.14 16.12 -18.90
CA LEU A 199 -0.09 16.15 -18.11
C LEU A 199 -0.27 14.87 -17.28
N ALA A 200 0.02 13.69 -17.84
CA ALA A 200 -0.11 12.42 -17.12
C ALA A 200 0.78 12.39 -15.87
N LEU A 201 2.06 12.79 -15.99
CA LEU A 201 2.98 12.88 -14.88
C LEU A 201 2.56 13.93 -13.84
N LYS A 202 2.07 15.09 -14.31
CA LYS A 202 1.52 16.12 -13.41
C LYS A 202 0.31 15.61 -12.62
N GLN A 203 -0.60 14.87 -13.25
CA GLN A 203 -1.76 14.30 -12.55
C GLN A 203 -1.34 13.23 -11.55
N LEU A 204 -0.32 12.42 -11.87
CA LEU A 204 0.27 11.47 -10.92
C LEU A 204 0.86 12.20 -9.70
N SER A 205 1.67 13.25 -9.91
CA SER A 205 2.23 14.06 -8.83
C SER A 205 1.16 14.64 -7.91
N ILE A 206 0.11 15.24 -8.46
CA ILE A 206 -1.03 15.76 -7.68
C ILE A 206 -1.68 14.66 -6.83
N HIS A 207 -1.86 13.48 -7.40
CA HIS A 207 -2.44 12.33 -6.69
C HIS A 207 -1.55 11.89 -5.52
N ILE A 208 -0.25 11.75 -5.74
CA ILE A 208 0.73 11.35 -4.73
C ILE A 208 0.83 12.40 -3.62
N ASP A 209 0.94 13.69 -3.97
CA ASP A 209 0.98 14.80 -3.02
C ASP A 209 -0.28 14.84 -2.14
N SER A 210 -1.45 14.56 -2.72
CA SER A 210 -2.70 14.48 -1.96
C SER A 210 -2.65 13.38 -0.89
N ALA A 211 -2.00 12.25 -1.15
CA ALA A 211 -1.82 11.17 -0.18
C ALA A 211 -0.84 11.56 0.92
N VAL A 212 0.30 12.18 0.58
CA VAL A 212 1.29 12.70 1.55
C VAL A 212 0.67 13.74 2.47
N ASN A 213 -0.05 14.71 1.91
CA ASN A 213 -0.70 15.78 2.69
C ASN A 213 -1.71 15.22 3.69
N ARG A 214 -2.50 14.21 3.30
CA ARG A 214 -3.42 13.53 4.23
C ARG A 214 -2.70 12.92 5.42
N TYR A 215 -1.55 12.27 5.19
CA TYR A 215 -0.75 11.71 6.28
C TYR A 215 -0.21 12.79 7.22
N VAL A 216 0.36 13.85 6.65
CA VAL A 216 0.91 14.99 7.42
C VAL A 216 -0.16 15.65 8.28
N ASP A 217 -1.35 15.88 7.72
CA ASP A 217 -2.48 16.45 8.46
C ASP A 217 -2.96 15.51 9.58
N GLY A 218 -2.98 14.19 9.33
CA GLY A 218 -3.26 13.19 10.35
C GLY A 218 -2.28 13.24 11.52
N CYS A 219 -0.98 13.31 11.24
CA CYS A 219 0.06 13.43 12.28
C CYS A 219 -0.12 14.70 13.13
N ARG A 220 -0.34 15.86 12.50
CA ARG A 220 -0.57 17.12 13.22
C ARG A 220 -1.78 17.05 14.15
N MET A 221 -2.87 16.43 13.70
CA MET A 221 -4.08 16.28 14.54
C MET A 221 -3.84 15.39 15.75
N LYS A 222 -2.99 14.36 15.64
CA LYS A 222 -2.62 13.51 16.77
C LYS A 222 -1.87 14.28 17.84
N GLU A 223 -0.87 15.08 17.45
CA GLU A 223 -0.09 15.90 18.38
C GLU A 223 -0.97 16.88 19.16
N PHE A 224 -1.99 17.48 18.52
CA PHE A 224 -2.96 18.36 19.20
C PHE A 224 -3.87 17.61 20.17
N SER A 225 -4.18 16.34 19.94
CA SER A 225 -5.09 15.56 20.79
C SER A 225 -4.40 14.93 22.02
N GLU A 226 -3.09 14.72 21.96
CA GLU A 226 -2.29 14.15 23.06
C GLU A 226 -1.68 15.23 23.97
N GLY A 227 -1.70 16.50 23.54
CA GLY A 227 -1.19 17.67 24.30
C GLY A 227 -2.25 18.41 25.12
N THR A 228 -3.49 17.90 25.17
CA THR A 228 -4.60 18.41 25.99
C THR A 228 -5.03 17.37 27.00
#